data_e83fca1e7c02a079a8b513019b35ed81
#
_entry.id   e83fca1e7c02a079a8b513019b35ed81
#
_cell.length_a   1.000
_cell.length_b   1.000
_cell.length_c   1.000
_cell.angle_alpha   90.00
_cell.angle_beta   90.00
_cell.angle_gamma   90.00
#
_symmetry.space_group_name_H-M   'P 1'
#
loop_
_entity.id
_entity.type
_entity.pdbx_description
1 polymer ?
#
loop_
_entity_poly.entity_id
_entity_poly.type
_entity_poly.pdbx_seq_one_letter_code
_entity_poly.pdbx_strand_id
1 'polypeptide(L)'
;AASDVYKRQQAELLRLAIGGTAVGTGLNAPKGYDERVCSHLQKMTALEFRPDENKFHALTSKDALVFAHGALKALAANLMKIANDIRWEASGPRCGMGELLIPENEPGSSIMPGKVNPTQCEAVTMAAVQVMANDTAIGMAASQGNFQLNVFLPVSAYNFQLSARLLTDVCDSFRVHCVEGIRPNIEKMEANLRNSLMLVTCLAPKIGY
;
A
#
# COMPACT_ATOMS: atom_id res chain seq x y z
N ALA A 1 11.79 11.40 -2.07
CA ALA A 1 10.38 11.80 -2.37
C ALA A 1 9.38 10.97 -1.57
N ALA A 2 9.43 9.64 -1.60
CA ALA A 2 8.49 8.81 -0.82
C ALA A 2 8.60 9.07 0.70
N SER A 3 9.83 9.18 1.24
CA SER A 3 10.06 9.41 2.67
C SER A 3 9.45 10.72 3.19
N ASP A 4 9.35 11.77 2.39
CA ASP A 4 8.81 13.06 2.82
C ASP A 4 7.28 13.06 2.85
N VAL A 5 6.65 12.31 1.95
CA VAL A 5 5.20 12.11 1.96
C VAL A 5 4.80 11.34 3.23
N TYR A 6 5.51 10.26 3.56
CA TYR A 6 5.24 9.48 4.77
C TYR A 6 5.44 10.30 6.06
N LYS A 7 6.47 11.12 6.15
CA LYS A 7 6.73 11.96 7.33
C LYS A 7 5.60 12.97 7.58
N ARG A 8 5.07 13.62 6.54
CA ARG A 8 3.95 14.54 6.69
C ARG A 8 2.67 13.84 7.15
N GLN A 9 2.38 12.67 6.59
CA GLN A 9 1.21 11.88 6.96
C GLN A 9 1.30 11.37 8.39
N GLN A 10 2.48 10.92 8.81
CA GLN A 10 2.73 10.50 10.18
C GLN A 10 2.50 11.63 11.18
N ALA A 11 2.90 12.85 10.86
CA ALA A 11 2.75 14.00 11.75
C ALA A 11 1.29 14.30 12.11
N GLU A 12 0.36 14.15 11.17
CA GLU A 12 -1.08 14.35 11.43
C GLU A 12 -1.67 13.21 12.28
N LEU A 13 -1.22 11.97 12.08
CA LEU A 13 -1.66 10.82 12.89
C LEU A 13 -1.16 10.89 14.35
N LEU A 14 -0.14 11.69 14.63
CA LEU A 14 0.40 11.89 15.98
C LEU A 14 -0.37 12.93 16.80
N ARG A 15 -1.34 13.63 16.21
CA ARG A 15 -2.23 14.56 16.90
C ARG A 15 -3.44 13.82 17.45
N LEU A 16 -3.61 13.88 18.76
CA LEU A 16 -4.65 13.12 19.45
C LEU A 16 -5.79 14.00 19.98
N ALA A 17 -7.01 13.53 19.81
CA ALA A 17 -8.20 14.15 20.40
C ALA A 17 -8.31 13.98 21.93
N ILE A 18 -7.32 13.34 22.54
CA ILE A 18 -7.32 12.99 23.98
C ILE A 18 -7.55 14.24 24.84
N GLY A 19 -8.36 14.09 25.89
CA GLY A 19 -8.76 15.20 26.77
C GLY A 19 -9.94 16.04 26.25
N GLY A 20 -10.41 15.82 25.00
CA GLY A 20 -11.59 16.52 24.47
C GLY A 20 -12.91 16.09 25.10
N THR A 21 -12.93 14.98 25.82
CA THR A 21 -14.13 14.35 26.39
C THR A 21 -15.16 13.98 25.30
N ALA A 22 -16.47 14.17 25.53
CA ALA A 22 -17.50 13.67 24.61
C ALA A 22 -17.47 14.39 23.25
N VAL A 23 -17.34 15.73 23.25
CA VAL A 23 -17.54 16.56 22.05
C VAL A 23 -16.47 17.63 21.85
N GLY A 24 -15.34 17.53 22.50
CA GLY A 24 -14.21 18.45 22.30
C GLY A 24 -14.12 19.60 23.31
N THR A 25 -15.05 19.72 24.25
CA THR A 25 -15.07 20.78 25.25
C THR A 25 -14.04 20.62 26.36
N GLY A 26 -13.53 19.41 26.57
CA GLY A 26 -12.65 19.09 27.69
C GLY A 26 -13.34 19.14 29.07
N LEU A 27 -14.67 19.16 29.11
CA LEU A 27 -15.44 19.26 30.33
C LEU A 27 -15.08 18.10 31.27
N ASN A 28 -14.73 18.46 32.52
CA ASN A 28 -14.29 17.53 33.57
C ASN A 28 -12.95 16.80 33.31
N ALA A 29 -12.22 17.13 32.26
CA ALA A 29 -10.87 16.62 32.09
C ALA A 29 -9.90 17.28 33.08
N PRO A 30 -9.06 16.52 33.79
CA PRO A 30 -8.04 17.11 34.68
C PRO A 30 -7.07 17.99 33.86
N LYS A 31 -6.64 19.10 34.46
CA LYS A 31 -5.68 20.01 33.80
C LYS A 31 -4.39 19.28 33.42
N GLY A 32 -3.97 19.41 32.16
CA GLY A 32 -2.77 18.77 31.61
C GLY A 32 -2.88 17.25 31.44
N TYR A 33 -4.09 16.71 31.43
CA TYR A 33 -4.31 15.27 31.23
C TYR A 33 -3.83 14.82 29.84
N ASP A 34 -4.19 15.53 28.82
CA ASP A 34 -3.83 15.26 27.42
C ASP A 34 -2.31 15.31 27.20
N GLU A 35 -1.63 16.30 27.73
CA GLU A 35 -0.16 16.41 27.65
C GLU A 35 0.52 15.23 28.35
N ARG A 36 0.04 14.84 29.54
CA ARG A 36 0.59 13.70 30.28
C ARG A 36 0.37 12.38 29.54
N VAL A 37 -0.80 12.17 28.93
CA VAL A 37 -1.06 10.96 28.14
C VAL A 37 -0.13 10.92 26.92
N CYS A 38 0.00 12.01 26.18
CA CYS A 38 0.91 12.08 25.04
C CYS A 38 2.37 11.82 25.44
N SER A 39 2.82 12.38 26.56
CA SER A 39 4.16 12.14 27.11
C SER A 39 4.39 10.65 27.47
N HIS A 40 3.38 9.98 28.02
CA HIS A 40 3.47 8.54 28.26
C HIS A 40 3.53 7.72 26.98
N LEU A 41 2.68 8.02 26.01
CA LEU A 41 2.73 7.37 24.68
C LEU A 41 4.07 7.55 24.00
N GLN A 42 4.64 8.76 24.08
CA GLN A 42 5.98 9.03 23.54
C GLN A 42 7.06 8.18 24.20
N LYS A 43 7.03 8.01 25.51
CA LYS A 43 7.98 7.14 26.23
C LYS A 43 7.84 5.67 25.84
N MET A 44 6.63 5.20 25.57
CA MET A 44 6.36 3.80 25.20
C MET A 44 6.70 3.47 23.76
N THR A 45 6.56 4.45 22.85
CA THR A 45 6.61 4.19 21.39
C THR A 45 7.78 4.89 20.68
N ALA A 46 8.45 5.83 21.35
CA ALA A 46 9.41 6.75 20.76
C ALA A 46 8.82 7.66 19.64
N LEU A 47 7.47 7.78 19.57
CA LEU A 47 6.77 8.64 18.63
C LEU A 47 6.31 9.93 19.33
N GLU A 48 6.44 11.07 18.65
CA GLU A 48 6.12 12.39 19.19
C GLU A 48 4.63 12.70 19.18
N PHE A 49 3.86 11.95 19.98
CA PHE A 49 2.45 12.24 20.17
C PHE A 49 2.24 13.58 20.85
N ARG A 50 1.21 14.30 20.39
CA ARG A 50 0.82 15.59 20.96
C ARG A 50 -0.69 15.75 20.98
N PRO A 51 -1.24 16.51 21.95
CA PRO A 51 -2.65 16.85 21.93
C PRO A 51 -2.96 17.70 20.69
N ASP A 52 -4.10 17.45 20.06
CA ASP A 52 -4.59 18.35 19.03
C ASP A 52 -5.06 19.67 19.66
N GLU A 53 -4.78 20.80 19.05
CA GLU A 53 -5.19 22.11 19.52
C GLU A 53 -6.70 22.31 19.39
N ASN A 54 -7.30 21.71 18.36
CA ASN A 54 -8.74 21.75 18.11
C ASN A 54 -9.39 20.39 18.39
N LYS A 55 -9.78 20.17 19.64
CA LYS A 55 -10.41 18.90 20.05
C LYS A 55 -11.76 18.64 19.36
N PHE A 56 -12.48 19.69 18.96
CA PHE A 56 -13.72 19.54 18.19
C PHE A 56 -13.45 18.89 16.83
N HIS A 57 -12.46 19.40 16.11
CA HIS A 57 -12.01 18.85 14.84
C HIS A 57 -11.50 17.41 15.02
N ALA A 58 -10.60 17.19 15.95
CA ALA A 58 -9.96 15.90 16.18
C ALA A 58 -10.94 14.76 16.55
N LEU A 59 -12.07 15.08 17.21
CA LEU A 59 -13.11 14.10 17.52
C LEU A 59 -14.00 13.78 16.32
N THR A 60 -14.28 14.75 15.48
CA THR A 60 -15.22 14.58 14.35
C THR A 60 -14.52 14.25 13.03
N SER A 61 -13.44 14.96 12.67
CA SER A 61 -12.75 14.72 11.42
C SER A 61 -11.88 13.47 11.48
N LYS A 62 -11.82 12.74 10.37
CA LYS A 62 -10.94 11.60 10.14
C LYS A 62 -10.07 11.82 8.90
N ASP A 63 -9.90 13.06 8.49
CA ASP A 63 -9.12 13.48 7.34
C ASP A 63 -7.66 13.00 7.40
N ALA A 64 -7.03 13.03 8.58
CA ALA A 64 -5.70 12.46 8.78
C ALA A 64 -5.61 10.96 8.42
N LEU A 65 -6.64 10.17 8.77
CA LEU A 65 -6.71 8.75 8.41
C LEU A 65 -6.93 8.57 6.91
N VAL A 66 -7.82 9.35 6.30
CA VAL A 66 -8.08 9.30 4.85
C VAL A 66 -6.81 9.65 4.08
N PHE A 67 -6.13 10.72 4.47
CA PHE A 67 -4.91 11.17 3.81
C PHE A 67 -3.78 10.14 3.93
N ALA A 68 -3.56 9.59 5.13
CA ALA A 68 -2.54 8.57 5.36
C ALA A 68 -2.86 7.27 4.63
N HIS A 69 -4.13 6.84 4.61
CA HIS A 69 -4.54 5.64 3.89
C HIS A 69 -4.46 5.83 2.37
N GLY A 70 -4.66 7.03 1.86
CA GLY A 70 -4.44 7.36 0.45
C GLY A 70 -3.02 7.04 -0.03
N ALA A 71 -2.01 7.17 0.84
CA ALA A 71 -0.65 6.73 0.52
C ALA A 71 -0.52 5.20 0.45
N LEU A 72 -1.19 4.46 1.34
CA LEU A 72 -1.23 3.00 1.27
C LEU A 72 -1.92 2.53 -0.03
N LYS A 73 -2.99 3.20 -0.42
CA LYS A 73 -3.65 2.96 -1.72
C LYS A 73 -2.71 3.22 -2.90
N ALA A 74 -1.95 4.31 -2.89
CA ALA A 74 -0.99 4.60 -3.94
C ALA A 74 0.10 3.52 -4.03
N LEU A 75 0.60 3.05 -2.88
CA LEU A 75 1.53 1.92 -2.82
C LEU A 75 0.89 0.64 -3.40
N ALA A 76 -0.34 0.33 -3.01
CA ALA A 76 -1.07 -0.84 -3.51
C ALA A 76 -1.24 -0.79 -5.04
N ALA A 77 -1.54 0.38 -5.61
CA ALA A 77 -1.66 0.56 -7.05
C ALA A 77 -0.33 0.28 -7.77
N ASN A 78 0.78 0.78 -7.24
CA ASN A 78 2.10 0.52 -7.79
C ASN A 78 2.50 -0.97 -7.68
N LEU A 79 2.25 -1.60 -6.55
CA LEU A 79 2.51 -3.03 -6.35
C LEU A 79 1.69 -3.90 -7.30
N MET A 80 0.42 -3.56 -7.52
CA MET A 80 -0.44 -4.25 -8.48
C MET A 80 0.14 -4.17 -9.91
N LYS A 81 0.60 -3.00 -10.30
CA LYS A 81 1.24 -2.79 -11.62
C LYS A 81 2.50 -3.64 -11.75
N ILE A 82 3.40 -3.58 -10.77
CA ILE A 82 4.66 -4.34 -10.76
C ILE A 82 4.39 -5.85 -10.81
N ALA A 83 3.47 -6.35 -9.99
CA ALA A 83 3.13 -7.77 -9.95
C ALA A 83 2.54 -8.26 -11.27
N ASN A 84 1.68 -7.46 -11.91
CA ASN A 84 1.14 -7.78 -13.23
C ASN A 84 2.20 -7.80 -14.32
N ASP A 85 3.14 -6.86 -14.33
CA ASP A 85 4.24 -6.86 -15.31
C ASP A 85 5.10 -8.13 -15.15
N ILE A 86 5.55 -8.43 -13.95
CA ILE A 86 6.34 -9.64 -13.67
C ILE A 86 5.59 -10.89 -14.11
N ARG A 87 4.29 -10.96 -13.82
CA ARG A 87 3.42 -12.08 -14.21
C ARG A 87 3.35 -12.24 -15.73
N TRP A 88 3.21 -11.15 -16.47
CA TRP A 88 3.18 -11.16 -17.93
C TRP A 88 4.53 -11.53 -18.52
N GLU A 89 5.61 -10.91 -18.08
CA GLU A 89 6.95 -11.16 -18.55
C GLU A 89 7.44 -12.58 -18.23
N ALA A 90 6.94 -13.20 -17.15
CA ALA A 90 7.21 -14.59 -16.80
C ALA A 90 6.27 -15.60 -17.46
N SER A 91 5.31 -15.16 -18.29
CA SER A 91 4.35 -16.06 -18.91
C SER A 91 5.01 -17.02 -19.92
N GLY A 92 4.63 -18.28 -19.85
CA GLY A 92 5.21 -19.32 -20.72
C GLY A 92 4.81 -20.71 -20.28
N PRO A 93 5.64 -21.74 -20.56
CA PRO A 93 7.03 -21.69 -21.06
C PRO A 93 7.19 -21.53 -22.59
N ARG A 94 6.18 -21.92 -23.38
CA ARG A 94 6.30 -21.90 -24.85
C ARG A 94 5.54 -20.76 -25.52
N CYS A 95 4.32 -20.48 -25.03
CA CYS A 95 3.40 -19.50 -25.57
C CYS A 95 3.22 -18.36 -24.57
N GLY A 96 4.11 -17.43 -24.52
CA GLY A 96 4.08 -16.28 -23.64
C GLY A 96 5.29 -15.40 -23.88
N MET A 97 5.41 -14.32 -23.09
CA MET A 97 6.57 -13.44 -23.22
C MET A 97 7.86 -14.17 -22.79
N GLY A 98 7.84 -14.83 -21.66
CA GLY A 98 8.91 -15.72 -21.19
C GLY A 98 10.27 -15.04 -21.01
N GLU A 99 10.29 -13.71 -20.81
CA GLU A 99 11.52 -12.93 -20.65
C GLU A 99 12.09 -12.99 -19.24
N LEU A 100 11.22 -13.28 -18.25
CA LEU A 100 11.62 -13.51 -16.88
C LEU A 100 11.38 -14.97 -16.46
N LEU A 101 12.27 -15.46 -15.61
CA LEU A 101 12.13 -16.72 -14.88
C LEU A 101 11.87 -16.39 -13.43
N ILE A 102 10.74 -16.83 -12.89
CA ILE A 102 10.36 -16.65 -11.48
C ILE A 102 10.53 -17.96 -10.71
N PRO A 103 10.74 -17.90 -9.36
CA PRO A 103 10.81 -19.08 -8.53
C PRO A 103 9.55 -19.96 -8.59
N GLU A 104 9.76 -21.26 -8.60
CA GLU A 104 8.71 -22.26 -8.44
C GLU A 104 8.49 -22.50 -6.94
N ASN A 105 7.46 -21.87 -6.37
CA ASN A 105 7.17 -21.96 -4.93
C ASN A 105 6.29 -23.15 -4.58
N GLU A 106 5.65 -23.76 -5.58
CA GLU A 106 4.69 -24.86 -5.42
C GLU A 106 4.65 -25.74 -6.67
N PRO A 107 4.20 -26.99 -6.55
CA PRO A 107 3.99 -27.84 -7.70
C PRO A 107 3.07 -27.16 -8.71
N GLY A 108 3.47 -27.19 -9.97
CA GLY A 108 2.63 -26.72 -11.08
C GLY A 108 1.37 -27.57 -11.26
N SER A 109 0.73 -27.47 -12.40
CA SER A 109 -0.44 -28.27 -12.74
C SER A 109 -0.07 -29.74 -12.96
N SER A 110 -0.86 -30.68 -12.42
CA SER A 110 -0.72 -32.11 -12.71
C SER A 110 -1.03 -32.50 -14.16
N ILE A 111 -1.70 -31.61 -14.90
CA ILE A 111 -2.13 -31.84 -16.29
C ILE A 111 -1.35 -31.03 -17.33
N MET A 112 -0.54 -30.06 -16.90
CA MET A 112 0.25 -29.19 -17.80
C MET A 112 1.73 -29.20 -17.40
N PRO A 113 2.58 -29.99 -18.09
CA PRO A 113 4.00 -30.02 -17.80
C PRO A 113 4.67 -28.64 -17.95
N GLY A 114 5.54 -28.31 -17.03
CA GLY A 114 6.30 -27.04 -17.05
C GLY A 114 5.50 -25.78 -16.69
N LYS A 115 4.26 -25.92 -16.19
CA LYS A 115 3.50 -24.76 -15.71
C LYS A 115 4.06 -24.28 -14.38
N VAL A 116 4.47 -23.03 -14.34
CA VAL A 116 4.81 -22.30 -13.11
C VAL A 116 3.67 -21.34 -12.79
N ASN A 117 3.14 -21.43 -11.56
CA ASN A 117 2.10 -20.51 -11.10
C ASN A 117 2.73 -19.24 -10.52
N PRO A 118 2.31 -18.04 -10.94
CA PRO A 118 2.80 -16.77 -10.41
C PRO A 118 2.09 -16.38 -9.11
N THR A 119 1.99 -17.32 -8.15
CA THR A 119 1.16 -17.18 -6.94
C THR A 119 1.53 -16.00 -6.06
N GLN A 120 2.81 -15.64 -6.00
CA GLN A 120 3.23 -14.44 -5.27
C GLN A 120 2.72 -13.16 -5.94
N CYS A 121 2.74 -13.08 -7.27
CA CYS A 121 2.14 -11.97 -8.01
C CYS A 121 0.63 -11.91 -7.80
N GLU A 122 -0.04 -13.08 -7.78
CA GLU A 122 -1.48 -13.16 -7.53
C GLU A 122 -1.83 -12.70 -6.11
N ALA A 123 -1.05 -13.09 -5.11
CA ALA A 123 -1.23 -12.64 -3.73
C ALA A 123 -1.10 -11.11 -3.61
N VAL A 124 -0.10 -10.52 -4.25
CA VAL A 124 0.09 -9.06 -4.29
C VAL A 124 -1.13 -8.36 -4.90
N THR A 125 -1.63 -8.85 -6.03
CA THR A 125 -2.79 -8.22 -6.70
C THR A 125 -4.06 -8.34 -5.86
N MET A 126 -4.30 -9.46 -5.19
CA MET A 126 -5.43 -9.64 -4.28
C MET A 126 -5.34 -8.72 -3.06
N ALA A 127 -4.16 -8.61 -2.43
CA ALA A 127 -3.94 -7.70 -1.32
C ALA A 127 -4.16 -6.23 -1.76
N ALA A 128 -3.69 -5.84 -2.94
CA ALA A 128 -3.88 -4.50 -3.47
C ALA A 128 -5.37 -4.16 -3.68
N VAL A 129 -6.18 -5.10 -4.20
CA VAL A 129 -7.63 -4.93 -4.33
C VAL A 129 -8.27 -4.67 -2.97
N GLN A 130 -7.90 -5.46 -1.94
CA GLN A 130 -8.46 -5.29 -0.60
C GLN A 130 -8.07 -3.93 0.00
N VAL A 131 -6.84 -3.47 -0.17
CA VAL A 131 -6.40 -2.15 0.29
C VAL A 131 -7.18 -1.03 -0.38
N MET A 132 -7.45 -1.13 -1.68
CA MET A 132 -8.25 -0.15 -2.41
C MET A 132 -9.71 -0.13 -1.92
N ALA A 133 -10.28 -1.29 -1.62
CA ALA A 133 -11.62 -1.39 -1.04
C ALA A 133 -11.68 -0.77 0.37
N ASN A 134 -10.67 -1.04 1.20
CA ASN A 134 -10.54 -0.46 2.53
C ASN A 134 -10.43 1.08 2.49
N ASP A 135 -9.75 1.64 1.48
CA ASP A 135 -9.66 3.08 1.25
C ASP A 135 -11.04 3.71 1.05
N THR A 136 -11.87 3.08 0.25
CA THR A 136 -13.25 3.50 0.05
C THR A 136 -14.05 3.45 1.36
N ALA A 137 -13.91 2.37 2.14
CA ALA A 137 -14.59 2.24 3.43
C ALA A 137 -14.16 3.34 4.42
N ILE A 138 -12.87 3.66 4.47
CA ILE A 138 -12.34 4.73 5.33
C ILE A 138 -12.87 6.10 4.89
N GLY A 139 -12.87 6.40 3.59
CA GLY A 139 -13.40 7.65 3.05
C GLY A 139 -14.89 7.82 3.37
N MET A 140 -15.69 6.76 3.20
CA MET A 140 -17.11 6.76 3.56
C MET A 140 -17.30 6.95 5.06
N ALA A 141 -16.54 6.25 5.90
CA ALA A 141 -16.61 6.40 7.35
C ALA A 141 -16.21 7.81 7.82
N ALA A 142 -15.21 8.41 7.17
CA ALA A 142 -14.77 9.77 7.47
C ALA A 142 -15.83 10.84 7.11
N SER A 143 -16.66 10.58 6.10
CA SER A 143 -17.74 11.50 5.69
C SER A 143 -18.94 11.47 6.64
N GLN A 144 -18.96 10.56 7.61
CA GLN A 144 -20.05 10.40 8.57
C GLN A 144 -19.81 11.24 9.84
N GLY A 145 -20.72 11.13 10.76
CA GLY A 145 -20.71 11.86 12.01
C GLY A 145 -21.75 12.96 12.06
N ASN A 146 -22.08 13.37 13.27
CA ASN A 146 -23.02 14.43 13.52
C ASN A 146 -22.39 15.46 14.46
N PHE A 147 -22.26 16.69 13.99
CA PHE A 147 -21.64 17.80 14.69
C PHE A 147 -20.18 17.45 15.11
N GLN A 148 -19.88 17.36 16.39
CA GLN A 148 -18.53 17.20 16.91
C GLN A 148 -18.14 15.74 17.21
N LEU A 149 -18.93 14.76 16.76
CA LEU A 149 -18.64 13.35 17.00
C LEU A 149 -18.83 12.48 15.76
N ASN A 150 -17.77 11.79 15.38
CA ASN A 150 -17.81 10.73 14.37
C ASN A 150 -17.59 9.37 15.05
N VAL A 151 -18.63 8.54 15.11
CA VAL A 151 -18.62 7.21 15.75
C VAL A 151 -18.07 6.10 14.87
N PHE A 152 -17.66 6.37 13.63
CA PHE A 152 -17.15 5.38 12.67
C PHE A 152 -15.67 5.04 12.84
N LEU A 153 -15.04 5.49 13.93
CA LEU A 153 -13.64 5.22 14.22
C LEU A 153 -13.29 3.71 14.23
N PRO A 154 -14.12 2.80 14.80
CA PRO A 154 -13.81 1.37 14.75
C PRO A 154 -13.69 0.82 13.33
N VAL A 155 -14.56 1.22 12.41
CA VAL A 155 -14.51 0.84 10.99
C VAL A 155 -13.23 1.38 10.35
N SER A 156 -12.91 2.65 10.57
CA SER A 156 -11.70 3.28 10.03
C SER A 156 -10.44 2.61 10.56
N ALA A 157 -10.36 2.36 11.88
CA ALA A 157 -9.22 1.72 12.51
C ALA A 157 -9.01 0.28 12.01
N TYR A 158 -10.08 -0.50 11.90
CA TYR A 158 -10.01 -1.87 11.39
C TYR A 158 -9.47 -1.92 9.96
N ASN A 159 -10.05 -1.12 9.06
CA ASN A 159 -9.64 -1.11 7.64
C ASN A 159 -8.22 -0.58 7.45
N PHE A 160 -7.83 0.43 8.23
CA PHE A 160 -6.46 0.97 8.19
C PHE A 160 -5.43 -0.07 8.64
N GLN A 161 -5.66 -0.71 9.78
CA GLN A 161 -4.75 -1.74 10.31
C GLN A 161 -4.69 -2.96 9.39
N LEU A 162 -5.83 -3.39 8.84
CA LEU A 162 -5.87 -4.48 7.87
C LEU A 162 -5.03 -4.16 6.63
N SER A 163 -5.16 -2.95 6.08
CA SER A 163 -4.38 -2.51 4.92
C SER A 163 -2.88 -2.48 5.21
N ALA A 164 -2.49 -1.93 6.35
CA ALA A 164 -1.08 -1.86 6.76
C ALA A 164 -0.49 -3.27 6.91
N ARG A 165 -1.21 -4.19 7.55
CA ARG A 165 -0.79 -5.58 7.73
C ARG A 165 -0.66 -6.29 6.39
N LEU A 166 -1.69 -6.23 5.54
CA LEU A 166 -1.67 -6.88 4.23
C LEU A 166 -0.50 -6.42 3.37
N LEU A 167 -0.23 -5.10 3.33
CA LEU A 167 0.88 -4.56 2.57
C LEU A 167 2.23 -4.99 3.14
N THR A 168 2.37 -5.00 4.46
CA THR A 168 3.61 -5.46 5.11
C THR A 168 3.89 -6.92 4.78
N ASP A 169 2.91 -7.79 5.03
CA ASP A 169 3.07 -9.23 4.86
C ASP A 169 3.31 -9.60 3.38
N VAL A 170 2.53 -8.99 2.47
CA VAL A 170 2.65 -9.30 1.04
C VAL A 170 3.94 -8.76 0.42
N CYS A 171 4.41 -7.59 0.85
CA CYS A 171 5.69 -7.06 0.35
C CYS A 171 6.87 -7.94 0.76
N ASP A 172 6.88 -8.41 2.00
CA ASP A 172 7.96 -9.29 2.47
C ASP A 172 7.91 -10.66 1.80
N SER A 173 6.72 -11.27 1.72
CA SER A 173 6.53 -12.52 0.99
C SER A 173 6.94 -12.42 -0.48
N PHE A 174 6.48 -11.37 -1.16
CA PHE A 174 6.80 -11.14 -2.57
C PHE A 174 8.29 -10.92 -2.80
N ARG A 175 8.94 -10.16 -1.92
CA ARG A 175 10.40 -9.95 -1.97
C ARG A 175 11.14 -11.28 -1.88
N VAL A 176 10.87 -12.06 -0.84
CA VAL A 176 11.61 -13.30 -0.53
C VAL A 176 11.32 -14.41 -1.54
N HIS A 177 10.04 -14.62 -1.86
CA HIS A 177 9.59 -15.77 -2.64
C HIS A 177 9.42 -15.50 -4.15
N CYS A 178 9.60 -14.25 -4.58
CA CYS A 178 9.54 -13.90 -6.00
C CYS A 178 10.73 -13.05 -6.42
N VAL A 179 10.82 -11.81 -5.92
CA VAL A 179 11.73 -10.78 -6.47
C VAL A 179 13.19 -11.18 -6.37
N GLU A 180 13.64 -11.70 -5.23
CA GLU A 180 15.04 -12.13 -5.01
C GLU A 180 15.46 -13.31 -5.91
N GLY A 181 14.48 -14.07 -6.42
CA GLY A 181 14.74 -15.22 -7.28
C GLY A 181 14.49 -14.98 -8.77
N ILE A 182 14.09 -13.78 -9.18
CA ILE A 182 13.88 -13.46 -10.59
C ILE A 182 15.20 -13.53 -11.36
N ARG A 183 15.17 -14.19 -12.52
CA ARG A 183 16.30 -14.28 -13.44
C ARG A 183 15.86 -13.87 -14.85
N PRO A 184 16.69 -13.15 -15.61
CA PRO A 184 16.40 -12.86 -17.01
C PRO A 184 16.57 -14.13 -17.85
N ASN A 185 15.65 -14.35 -18.80
CA ASN A 185 15.79 -15.34 -19.86
C ASN A 185 16.43 -14.65 -21.07
N ILE A 186 17.75 -14.57 -21.06
CA ILE A 186 18.53 -13.81 -22.08
C ILE A 186 18.23 -14.27 -23.49
N GLU A 187 18.17 -15.58 -23.71
CA GLU A 187 17.89 -16.14 -25.05
C GLU A 187 16.53 -15.66 -25.59
N LYS A 188 15.50 -15.69 -24.74
CA LYS A 188 14.16 -15.24 -25.11
C LYS A 188 14.10 -13.73 -25.34
N MET A 189 14.75 -12.96 -24.46
CA MET A 189 14.84 -11.50 -24.58
C MET A 189 15.53 -11.09 -25.88
N GLU A 190 16.66 -11.73 -26.24
CA GLU A 190 17.35 -11.45 -27.49
C GLU A 190 16.54 -11.83 -28.73
N ALA A 191 15.85 -12.98 -28.68
CA ALA A 191 14.98 -13.40 -29.77
C ALA A 191 13.83 -12.40 -29.98
N ASN A 192 13.17 -11.99 -28.92
CA ASN A 192 12.09 -11.01 -28.97
C ASN A 192 12.58 -9.64 -29.47
N LEU A 193 13.75 -9.19 -29.00
CA LEU A 193 14.36 -7.94 -29.45
C LEU A 193 14.65 -7.97 -30.97
N ARG A 194 15.28 -9.04 -31.49
CA ARG A 194 15.59 -9.17 -32.89
C ARG A 194 14.36 -9.26 -33.80
N ASN A 195 13.28 -9.83 -33.29
CA ASN A 195 12.00 -9.94 -33.99
C ASN A 195 11.13 -8.66 -33.86
N SER A 196 11.57 -7.69 -33.07
CA SER A 196 10.83 -6.44 -32.86
C SER A 196 11.16 -5.42 -33.95
N LEU A 197 10.12 -4.74 -34.44
CA LEU A 197 10.29 -3.59 -35.33
C LEU A 197 10.80 -2.33 -34.62
N MET A 198 10.90 -2.34 -33.29
CA MET A 198 11.38 -1.18 -32.51
C MET A 198 12.81 -0.77 -32.92
N LEU A 199 13.64 -1.71 -33.34
CA LEU A 199 15.01 -1.42 -33.79
C LEU A 199 15.05 -0.48 -35.00
N VAL A 200 13.98 -0.48 -35.80
CA VAL A 200 13.86 0.39 -37.00
C VAL A 200 13.72 1.87 -36.59
N THR A 201 13.23 2.16 -35.40
CA THR A 201 13.06 3.55 -34.91
C THR A 201 14.37 4.33 -34.86
N CYS A 202 15.52 3.66 -34.66
CA CYS A 202 16.83 4.31 -34.70
C CYS A 202 17.23 4.79 -36.11
N LEU A 203 16.57 4.31 -37.15
CA LEU A 203 16.81 4.73 -38.55
C LEU A 203 15.98 5.98 -38.93
N ALA A 204 14.87 6.24 -38.24
CA ALA A 204 13.97 7.36 -38.54
C ALA A 204 14.69 8.71 -38.72
N PRO A 205 15.67 9.10 -37.86
CA PRO A 205 16.43 10.34 -38.05
C PRO A 205 17.28 10.37 -39.36
N LYS A 206 17.59 9.20 -39.93
CA LYS A 206 18.44 9.08 -41.15
C LYS A 206 17.65 8.94 -42.44
N ILE A 207 16.49 8.26 -42.34
CA ILE A 207 15.71 7.91 -43.57
C ILE A 207 14.31 8.56 -43.59
N GLY A 208 13.92 9.27 -42.54
CA GLY A 208 12.56 9.81 -42.37
C GLY A 208 11.55 8.76 -41.91
N TYR A 209 10.32 9.17 -41.68
CA TYR A 209 9.19 8.29 -41.32
C TYR A 209 8.52 7.80 -42.60
#